data_8a375cffa6cf215302097d44b24ade3a
#
_entry.id   8a375cffa6cf215302097d44b24ade3a
#
_cell.length_a   1.000
_cell.length_b   1.000
_cell.length_c   1.000
_cell.angle_alpha   90.00
_cell.angle_beta   90.00
_cell.angle_gamma   90.00
#
_symmetry.space_group_name_H-M   'P 1'
#
loop_
_entity.id
_entity.type
_entity.pdbx_description
1 polymer ?
#
loop_
_entity_poly.entity_id
_entity_poly.type
_entity_poly.pdbx_seq_one_letter_code
_entity_poly.pdbx_strand_id
1 'polypeptide(L)'
;MNAPMLVDFQDGGKGLLKPARNGYLYWLKRNPDGGISYLRSEPYVKQDVFKSIDKVSGRPEVDLAHKPGTGKSAQFCPSLWGGKDWPFESYNPKTGLVYIPSNDNHCGAMEGKVAERVPGQWWTGVDIPDIHFMVDPKAGFYGEVQAYDVNTGQRVWRDLFSSSMMWGSALTTGGGLLFIGGTNDREFRAYDAKSGEQLWRFKTNSGIIAPPSTYEVNGVQYVAVQSGWGVDPAFQQGLLSNLVGWNKDVPQGGVVWVFAVAK
;
A
#
# COMPACT_ATOMS: atom_id res chain seq x y z
N MET A 1 -2.17 -6.65 8.15
CA MET A 1 -0.70 -6.44 8.31
C MET A 1 0.00 -7.08 7.12
N ASN A 2 0.98 -6.40 6.52
CA ASN A 2 1.79 -6.95 5.43
C ASN A 2 3.14 -7.46 5.95
N ALA A 3 3.72 -8.45 5.27
CA ALA A 3 5.06 -8.93 5.55
C ALA A 3 6.12 -7.90 5.13
N PRO A 4 7.29 -7.85 5.77
CA PRO A 4 8.41 -7.06 5.28
C PRO A 4 9.02 -7.73 4.03
N MET A 5 9.51 -6.91 3.10
CA MET A 5 10.19 -7.35 1.89
C MET A 5 11.67 -7.62 2.17
N LEU A 6 12.15 -8.81 1.81
CA LEU A 6 13.57 -9.13 1.86
C LEU A 6 14.29 -8.48 0.66
N VAL A 7 15.38 -7.79 0.92
CA VAL A 7 16.18 -7.14 -0.12
C VAL A 7 17.66 -7.40 0.10
N ASP A 8 18.43 -7.28 -0.97
CA ASP A 8 19.88 -7.29 -0.93
C ASP A 8 20.38 -5.88 -1.29
N PHE A 9 21.23 -5.31 -0.42
CA PHE A 9 21.87 -4.04 -0.68
C PHE A 9 23.09 -4.18 -1.59
N GLN A 10 23.49 -3.12 -2.27
CA GLN A 10 24.63 -3.13 -3.20
C GLN A 10 25.95 -3.47 -2.50
N ASP A 11 26.10 -3.16 -1.22
CA ASP A 11 27.27 -3.51 -0.40
C ASP A 11 27.30 -4.99 0.02
N GLY A 12 26.34 -5.80 -0.46
CA GLY A 12 26.17 -7.20 -0.08
C GLY A 12 25.41 -7.41 1.23
N GLY A 13 25.01 -6.35 1.91
CA GLY A 13 24.22 -6.41 3.12
C GLY A 13 22.83 -6.98 2.89
N LYS A 14 22.32 -7.74 3.86
CA LYS A 14 20.96 -8.29 3.83
C LYS A 14 20.00 -7.36 4.53
N GLY A 15 18.92 -6.99 3.88
CA GLY A 15 17.95 -6.01 4.36
C GLY A 15 16.52 -6.52 4.47
N LEU A 16 15.72 -5.72 5.16
CA LEU A 16 14.28 -5.78 5.22
C LEU A 16 13.75 -4.38 4.93
N LEU A 17 12.81 -4.26 3.99
CA LEU A 17 12.04 -3.04 3.81
C LEU A 17 10.62 -3.28 4.31
N LYS A 18 10.09 -2.27 5.03
CA LYS A 18 8.74 -2.31 5.57
C LYS A 18 8.03 -1.00 5.34
N PRO A 19 7.26 -0.86 4.23
CA PRO A 19 6.29 0.20 4.14
C PRO A 19 5.17 -0.09 5.14
N ALA A 20 5.09 0.74 6.18
CA ALA A 20 4.20 0.51 7.29
C ALA A 20 2.92 1.32 7.16
N ARG A 21 1.86 0.82 7.80
CA ARG A 21 0.53 1.46 7.83
C ARG A 21 0.57 2.89 8.38
N ASN A 22 1.52 3.19 9.25
CA ASN A 22 1.72 4.52 9.84
C ASN A 22 2.30 5.58 8.89
N GLY A 23 2.55 5.23 7.62
CA GLY A 23 3.07 6.16 6.62
C GLY A 23 4.58 6.22 6.48
N TYR A 24 5.33 5.44 7.25
CA TYR A 24 6.79 5.35 7.14
C TYR A 24 7.24 4.10 6.41
N LEU A 25 8.25 4.25 5.56
CA LEU A 25 9.05 3.17 5.00
C LEU A 25 10.28 2.98 5.88
N TYR A 26 10.46 1.78 6.40
CA TYR A 26 11.57 1.41 7.27
C TYR A 26 12.59 0.56 6.51
N TRP A 27 13.87 0.88 6.68
CA TRP A 27 15.02 0.09 6.27
C TRP A 27 15.66 -0.56 7.48
N LEU A 28 15.74 -1.87 7.47
CA LEU A 28 16.29 -2.66 8.55
C LEU A 28 17.37 -3.59 7.98
N LYS A 29 18.41 -3.83 8.76
CA LYS A 29 19.48 -4.79 8.44
C LYS A 29 19.19 -6.13 9.12
N ARG A 30 19.34 -7.20 8.37
CA ARG A 30 19.36 -8.57 8.90
C ARG A 30 20.80 -8.90 9.29
N ASN A 31 21.06 -9.11 10.55
CA ASN A 31 22.38 -9.41 11.05
C ASN A 31 22.69 -10.90 10.92
N PRO A 32 23.98 -11.31 10.83
CA PRO A 32 24.38 -12.71 10.74
C PRO A 32 23.98 -13.57 11.95
N ASP A 33 23.81 -12.96 13.12
CA ASP A 33 23.37 -13.59 14.38
C ASP A 33 21.84 -13.82 14.44
N GLY A 34 21.11 -13.46 13.37
CA GLY A 34 19.65 -13.54 13.30
C GLY A 34 18.93 -12.31 13.89
N GLY A 35 19.66 -11.35 14.43
CA GLY A 35 19.12 -10.08 14.91
C GLY A 35 18.74 -9.13 13.78
N ILE A 36 18.00 -8.08 14.14
CA ILE A 36 17.60 -7.01 13.24
C ILE A 36 18.07 -5.67 13.80
N SER A 37 18.73 -4.87 12.97
CA SER A 37 19.14 -3.51 13.30
C SER A 37 18.39 -2.48 12.47
N TYR A 38 18.01 -1.39 13.10
CA TYR A 38 17.44 -0.24 12.41
C TYR A 38 18.53 0.48 11.60
N LEU A 39 18.20 0.86 10.35
CA LEU A 39 19.09 1.67 9.52
C LEU A 39 18.55 3.08 9.35
N ARG A 40 17.30 3.20 8.89
CA ARG A 40 16.62 4.48 8.68
C ARG A 40 15.14 4.28 8.46
N SER A 41 14.40 5.38 8.46
CA SER A 41 13.00 5.44 8.01
C SER A 41 12.69 6.80 7.40
N GLU A 42 11.81 6.80 6.41
CA GLU A 42 11.35 8.01 5.72
C GLU A 42 9.83 7.94 5.53
N PRO A 43 9.10 9.06 5.64
CA PRO A 43 7.70 9.08 5.31
C PRO A 43 7.52 8.84 3.79
N TYR A 44 6.69 7.88 3.40
CA TYR A 44 6.37 7.62 2.00
C TYR A 44 4.99 8.15 1.61
N VAL A 45 4.15 8.48 2.60
CA VAL A 45 2.88 9.20 2.46
C VAL A 45 2.76 10.25 3.57
N LYS A 46 1.81 11.16 3.44
CA LYS A 46 1.51 12.18 4.46
C LYS A 46 1.17 11.51 5.80
N GLN A 47 1.87 11.93 6.85
CA GLN A 47 1.62 11.46 8.21
C GLN A 47 1.82 12.59 9.24
N ASP A 48 1.09 12.52 10.34
CA ASP A 48 1.21 13.43 11.48
C ASP A 48 1.20 12.70 12.84
N VAL A 49 1.14 11.35 12.80
CA VAL A 49 1.12 10.53 14.03
C VAL A 49 2.44 10.51 14.78
N PHE A 50 3.55 10.77 14.09
CA PHE A 50 4.87 10.87 14.69
C PHE A 50 5.50 12.23 14.40
N LYS A 51 6.02 12.89 15.45
CA LYS A 51 6.82 14.11 15.33
C LYS A 51 8.18 13.81 14.71
N SER A 52 8.78 12.72 15.14
CA SER A 52 10.11 12.28 14.70
C SER A 52 10.28 10.77 14.91
N ILE A 53 11.30 10.22 14.26
CA ILE A 53 11.83 8.89 14.57
C ILE A 53 13.30 9.05 14.93
N ASP A 54 13.69 8.54 16.10
CA ASP A 54 15.08 8.57 16.55
C ASP A 54 15.98 7.84 15.55
N LYS A 55 16.99 8.52 15.06
CA LYS A 55 17.84 8.04 13.96
C LYS A 55 18.76 6.87 14.33
N VAL A 56 18.91 6.59 15.61
CA VAL A 56 19.77 5.50 16.11
C VAL A 56 18.95 4.28 16.48
N SER A 57 17.91 4.47 17.28
CA SER A 57 17.09 3.38 17.82
C SER A 57 15.89 3.02 16.94
N GLY A 58 15.49 3.91 16.01
CA GLY A 58 14.27 3.75 15.21
C GLY A 58 12.98 3.95 16.02
N ARG A 59 13.06 4.45 17.26
CA ARG A 59 11.88 4.67 18.10
C ARG A 59 11.15 5.94 17.70
N PRO A 60 9.82 5.87 17.49
CA PRO A 60 9.03 7.04 17.16
C PRO A 60 8.74 7.88 18.41
N GLU A 61 8.76 9.20 18.24
CA GLU A 61 8.14 10.16 19.14
C GLU A 61 6.70 10.39 18.66
N VAL A 62 5.74 9.88 19.42
CA VAL A 62 4.32 9.98 19.06
C VAL A 62 3.84 11.41 19.29
N ASP A 63 3.15 12.00 18.29
CA ASP A 63 2.44 13.25 18.50
C ASP A 63 1.13 13.00 19.25
N LEU A 64 1.11 13.41 20.53
CA LEU A 64 -0.04 13.21 21.39
C LEU A 64 -1.27 14.05 20.98
N ALA A 65 -1.08 15.09 20.15
CA ALA A 65 -2.20 15.86 19.59
C ALA A 65 -3.00 15.03 18.59
N HIS A 66 -2.31 14.13 17.86
CA HIS A 66 -2.88 13.25 16.84
C HIS A 66 -3.15 11.81 17.33
N LYS A 67 -3.10 11.60 18.66
CA LYS A 67 -3.38 10.30 19.26
C LYS A 67 -4.72 10.31 19.98
N PRO A 68 -5.77 9.65 19.41
CA PRO A 68 -7.04 9.46 20.11
C PRO A 68 -6.86 8.56 21.34
N GLY A 69 -7.80 8.64 22.27
CA GLY A 69 -7.82 7.83 23.49
C GLY A 69 -9.21 7.81 24.08
N THR A 70 -9.38 7.10 25.20
CA THR A 70 -10.66 7.05 25.92
C THR A 70 -11.07 8.44 26.39
N GLY A 71 -12.24 8.92 25.90
CA GLY A 71 -12.74 10.28 26.15
C GLY A 71 -11.89 11.39 25.54
N LYS A 72 -11.04 11.04 24.57
CA LYS A 72 -10.21 11.99 23.85
C LYS A 72 -10.37 11.81 22.36
N SER A 73 -10.95 12.80 21.69
CA SER A 73 -11.01 12.86 20.23
C SER A 73 -9.69 13.37 19.68
N ALA A 74 -9.26 12.81 18.55
CA ALA A 74 -8.14 13.33 17.78
C ALA A 74 -8.29 12.99 16.29
N GLN A 75 -7.78 13.91 15.46
CA GLN A 75 -7.56 13.68 14.03
C GLN A 75 -6.14 13.21 13.80
N PHE A 76 -5.95 12.29 12.84
CA PHE A 76 -4.65 11.70 12.52
C PHE A 76 -4.56 11.34 11.04
N CYS A 77 -3.38 11.45 10.47
CA CYS A 77 -3.04 11.06 9.10
C CYS A 77 -1.84 10.10 9.11
N PRO A 78 -1.83 9.06 8.25
CA PRO A 78 -2.96 8.61 7.43
C PRO A 78 -4.11 8.09 8.30
N SER A 79 -5.29 7.93 7.70
CA SER A 79 -6.46 7.35 8.39
C SER A 79 -6.21 5.90 8.83
N LEU A 80 -7.24 5.22 9.37
CA LEU A 80 -7.15 3.80 9.73
C LEU A 80 -6.78 2.88 8.56
N TRP A 81 -6.97 3.30 7.32
CA TRP A 81 -6.48 2.54 6.16
C TRP A 81 -4.95 2.54 6.04
N GLY A 82 -4.30 3.57 6.60
CA GLY A 82 -2.85 3.72 6.56
C GLY A 82 -2.30 4.07 5.18
N GLY A 83 -1.02 4.35 5.10
CA GLY A 83 -0.33 4.57 3.83
C GLY A 83 -0.35 3.35 2.92
N LYS A 84 -0.50 2.17 3.49
CA LYS A 84 -0.84 0.90 2.80
C LYS A 84 -1.37 -0.11 3.81
N ASP A 85 -2.15 -1.08 3.35
CA ASP A 85 -2.66 -2.17 4.16
C ASP A 85 -2.15 -3.53 3.64
N TRP A 86 -3.03 -4.43 3.20
CA TRP A 86 -2.65 -5.78 2.74
C TRP A 86 -1.95 -5.83 1.37
N PRO A 87 -2.14 -4.89 0.40
CA PRO A 87 -1.47 -5.01 -0.88
C PRO A 87 0.03 -5.20 -0.73
N PHE A 88 0.60 -6.18 -1.44
CA PHE A 88 2.02 -6.48 -1.33
C PHE A 88 2.85 -5.57 -2.23
N GLU A 89 3.96 -5.10 -1.69
CA GLU A 89 5.06 -4.53 -2.44
C GLU A 89 5.80 -5.62 -3.21
N SER A 90 6.57 -5.22 -4.23
CA SER A 90 7.46 -6.11 -4.99
C SER A 90 8.85 -5.50 -5.09
N TYR A 91 9.88 -6.34 -5.07
CA TYR A 91 11.28 -5.92 -5.21
C TYR A 91 11.89 -6.54 -6.45
N ASN A 92 12.60 -5.73 -7.24
CA ASN A 92 13.36 -6.19 -8.40
C ASN A 92 14.86 -6.03 -8.13
N PRO A 93 15.61 -7.13 -7.93
CA PRO A 93 17.03 -7.05 -7.66
C PRO A 93 17.88 -6.52 -8.83
N LYS A 94 17.37 -6.61 -10.07
CA LYS A 94 18.08 -6.07 -11.24
C LYS A 94 18.03 -4.55 -11.33
N THR A 95 16.91 -3.95 -10.89
CA THR A 95 16.76 -2.49 -10.86
C THR A 95 17.20 -1.90 -9.53
N GLY A 96 17.23 -2.70 -8.46
CA GLY A 96 17.42 -2.23 -7.09
C GLY A 96 16.22 -1.46 -6.54
N LEU A 97 15.04 -1.58 -7.18
CA LEU A 97 13.85 -0.83 -6.80
C LEU A 97 12.81 -1.71 -6.08
N VAL A 98 12.18 -1.13 -5.07
CA VAL A 98 10.96 -1.65 -4.47
C VAL A 98 9.75 -0.84 -4.94
N TYR A 99 8.67 -1.53 -5.30
CA TYR A 99 7.42 -0.94 -5.82
C TYR A 99 6.35 -1.06 -4.77
N ILE A 100 5.83 0.08 -4.31
CA ILE A 100 4.91 0.17 -3.18
C ILE A 100 3.55 0.68 -3.67
N PRO A 101 2.50 -0.15 -3.66
CA PRO A 101 1.13 0.34 -3.77
C PRO A 101 0.79 1.11 -2.48
N SER A 102 0.36 2.35 -2.61
CA SER A 102 0.14 3.21 -1.45
C SER A 102 -1.08 4.11 -1.59
N ASN A 103 -1.54 4.60 -0.45
CA ASN A 103 -2.66 5.51 -0.30
C ASN A 103 -2.22 6.74 0.49
N ASP A 104 -2.50 7.91 -0.06
CA ASP A 104 -2.08 9.19 0.51
C ASP A 104 -3.25 10.17 0.61
N ASN A 105 -3.02 11.32 1.26
CA ASN A 105 -3.95 12.45 1.34
C ASN A 105 -5.30 12.14 1.97
N HIS A 106 -5.34 11.16 2.87
CA HIS A 106 -6.50 10.82 3.67
C HIS A 106 -6.16 10.79 5.15
N CYS A 107 -7.10 11.22 5.97
CA CYS A 107 -6.97 11.28 7.43
C CYS A 107 -8.19 10.61 8.09
N GLY A 108 -8.08 10.35 9.36
CA GLY A 108 -9.18 9.87 10.20
C GLY A 108 -9.36 10.73 11.42
N ALA A 109 -10.54 10.64 12.05
CA ALA A 109 -10.78 11.14 13.38
C ALA A 109 -11.63 10.13 14.14
N MET A 110 -11.36 9.98 15.43
CA MET A 110 -12.17 9.15 16.32
C MET A 110 -11.96 9.53 17.78
N GLU A 111 -12.89 9.12 18.61
CA GLU A 111 -12.77 9.16 20.06
C GLU A 111 -12.91 7.74 20.62
N GLY A 112 -11.97 7.33 21.45
CA GLY A 112 -12.04 6.05 22.13
C GLY A 112 -13.02 6.10 23.32
N LYS A 113 -13.61 4.97 23.64
CA LYS A 113 -14.47 4.82 24.80
C LYS A 113 -14.23 3.51 25.53
N VAL A 114 -14.63 3.45 26.80
CA VAL A 114 -14.68 2.19 27.51
C VAL A 114 -15.78 1.34 26.90
N ALA A 115 -15.42 0.19 26.38
CA ALA A 115 -16.36 -0.77 25.83
C ALA A 115 -16.35 -2.04 26.66
N GLU A 116 -17.53 -2.50 27.05
CA GLU A 116 -17.70 -3.80 27.69
C GLU A 116 -17.54 -4.91 26.65
N ARG A 117 -16.74 -5.93 26.98
CA ARG A 117 -16.55 -7.06 26.08
C ARG A 117 -17.76 -7.98 26.12
N VAL A 118 -18.43 -8.11 24.97
CA VAL A 118 -19.50 -9.11 24.79
C VAL A 118 -18.93 -10.26 23.95
N PRO A 119 -18.90 -11.51 24.48
CA PRO A 119 -18.41 -12.65 23.71
C PRO A 119 -19.17 -12.85 22.40
N GLY A 120 -18.42 -13.08 21.29
CA GLY A 120 -18.97 -13.26 19.95
C GLY A 120 -19.33 -11.96 19.22
N GLN A 121 -19.15 -10.80 19.83
CA GLN A 121 -19.32 -9.50 19.20
C GLN A 121 -17.97 -8.79 18.98
N TRP A 122 -17.98 -7.86 18.04
CA TRP A 122 -16.83 -6.98 17.82
C TRP A 122 -16.60 -6.11 19.05
N TRP A 123 -15.32 -5.98 19.40
CA TRP A 123 -14.89 -5.16 20.53
C TRP A 123 -13.71 -4.28 20.08
N THR A 124 -13.99 -3.04 19.78
CA THR A 124 -13.04 -2.09 19.14
C THR A 124 -12.61 -0.94 20.05
N GLY A 125 -13.31 -0.69 21.17
CA GLY A 125 -13.06 0.49 22.01
C GLY A 125 -13.44 1.82 21.35
N VAL A 126 -14.16 1.77 20.23
CA VAL A 126 -14.74 2.90 19.50
C VAL A 126 -16.01 2.41 18.82
N ASP A 127 -17.04 3.23 18.72
CA ASP A 127 -18.18 2.90 17.88
C ASP A 127 -17.86 3.14 16.43
N ILE A 128 -18.17 2.17 15.58
CA ILE A 128 -17.86 2.27 14.14
C ILE A 128 -18.44 3.54 13.48
N PRO A 129 -19.66 4.00 13.79
CA PRO A 129 -20.19 5.27 13.27
C PRO A 129 -19.41 6.52 13.70
N ASP A 130 -18.65 6.43 14.80
CA ASP A 130 -17.83 7.55 15.31
C ASP A 130 -16.42 7.59 14.69
N ILE A 131 -16.13 6.68 13.77
CA ILE A 131 -14.90 6.70 12.99
C ILE A 131 -15.15 7.56 11.73
N HIS A 132 -14.53 8.70 11.67
CA HIS A 132 -14.65 9.63 10.55
C HIS A 132 -13.44 9.51 9.62
N PHE A 133 -13.71 9.53 8.31
CA PHE A 133 -12.68 9.58 7.27
C PHE A 133 -12.75 10.93 6.56
N MET A 134 -11.60 11.47 6.23
CA MET A 134 -11.42 12.73 5.55
C MET A 134 -10.39 12.59 4.45
N VAL A 135 -10.54 13.38 3.40
CA VAL A 135 -9.57 13.48 2.31
C VAL A 135 -9.23 14.94 2.07
N ASP A 136 -8.02 15.20 1.59
CA ASP A 136 -7.65 16.53 1.15
C ASP A 136 -8.14 16.73 -0.30
N PRO A 137 -9.20 17.47 -0.56
CA PRO A 137 -9.75 17.63 -1.92
C PRO A 137 -8.83 18.39 -2.87
N LYS A 138 -7.79 19.06 -2.34
CA LYS A 138 -6.80 19.81 -3.13
C LYS A 138 -5.59 18.98 -3.52
N ALA A 139 -5.43 17.79 -2.96
CA ALA A 139 -4.26 16.96 -3.19
C ALA A 139 -4.17 16.41 -4.63
N GLY A 140 -5.31 16.24 -5.29
CA GLY A 140 -5.39 15.77 -6.67
C GLY A 140 -5.19 14.28 -6.89
N PHE A 141 -4.83 13.52 -5.86
CA PHE A 141 -4.69 12.06 -5.91
C PHE A 141 -4.85 11.43 -4.52
N TYR A 142 -5.14 10.11 -4.49
CA TYR A 142 -5.34 9.38 -3.23
C TYR A 142 -4.72 7.98 -3.25
N GLY A 143 -4.70 7.30 -4.39
CA GLY A 143 -3.92 6.11 -4.61
C GLY A 143 -2.67 6.41 -5.42
N GLU A 144 -1.63 5.62 -5.25
CA GLU A 144 -0.41 5.74 -6.04
C GLU A 144 0.38 4.42 -6.07
N VAL A 145 1.26 4.31 -7.06
CA VAL A 145 2.34 3.33 -7.09
C VAL A 145 3.64 4.10 -7.02
N GLN A 146 4.49 3.77 -6.07
CA GLN A 146 5.77 4.43 -5.86
C GLN A 146 6.91 3.44 -6.04
N ALA A 147 8.00 3.86 -6.68
CA ALA A 147 9.26 3.11 -6.76
C ALA A 147 10.34 3.80 -5.95
N TYR A 148 10.96 3.05 -5.05
CA TYR A 148 12.06 3.53 -4.21
C TYR A 148 13.32 2.71 -4.49
N ASP A 149 14.44 3.39 -4.63
CA ASP A 149 15.76 2.76 -4.63
C ASP A 149 16.08 2.25 -3.22
N VAL A 150 16.35 0.95 -3.09
CA VAL A 150 16.55 0.31 -1.78
C VAL A 150 17.84 0.76 -1.10
N ASN A 151 18.85 1.23 -1.85
CA ASN A 151 20.14 1.65 -1.33
C ASN A 151 20.12 3.12 -0.88
N THR A 152 19.64 4.00 -1.75
CA THR A 152 19.59 5.44 -1.48
C THR A 152 18.36 5.86 -0.66
N GLY A 153 17.24 5.13 -0.79
CA GLY A 153 15.95 5.47 -0.20
C GLY A 153 15.24 6.60 -0.92
N GLN A 154 15.73 7.00 -2.07
CA GLN A 154 15.07 8.02 -2.88
C GLN A 154 13.92 7.41 -3.66
N ARG A 155 12.83 8.16 -3.77
CA ARG A 155 11.73 7.83 -4.68
C ARG A 155 12.19 8.16 -6.10
N VAL A 156 12.20 7.13 -6.97
CA VAL A 156 12.66 7.24 -8.36
C VAL A 156 11.54 7.71 -9.27
N TRP A 157 10.36 7.10 -9.13
CA TRP A 157 9.16 7.48 -9.88
C TRP A 157 7.88 7.17 -9.09
N ARG A 158 6.78 7.71 -9.55
CA ARG A 158 5.43 7.37 -9.06
C ARG A 158 4.38 7.56 -10.15
N ASP A 159 3.30 6.79 -10.08
CA ASP A 159 2.06 7.01 -10.82
C ASP A 159 0.92 7.29 -9.84
N LEU A 160 0.05 8.26 -10.17
CA LEU A 160 -0.93 8.85 -9.26
C LEU A 160 -2.36 8.59 -9.74
N PHE A 161 -3.24 8.19 -8.82
CA PHE A 161 -4.64 7.91 -9.10
C PHE A 161 -5.54 8.91 -8.38
N SER A 162 -6.16 9.80 -9.17
CA SER A 162 -7.00 10.89 -8.65
C SER A 162 -8.39 10.44 -8.19
N SER A 163 -8.87 9.29 -8.70
CA SER A 163 -10.25 8.85 -8.51
C SER A 163 -10.37 7.50 -7.81
N SER A 164 -9.29 7.00 -7.23
CA SER A 164 -9.26 5.71 -6.53
C SER A 164 -8.14 5.66 -5.52
N MET A 165 -8.36 4.89 -4.46
CA MET A 165 -7.26 4.31 -3.69
C MET A 165 -6.65 3.12 -4.43
N MET A 166 -5.48 2.67 -3.98
CA MET A 166 -4.76 1.51 -4.49
C MET A 166 -4.98 0.30 -3.57
N TRP A 167 -5.65 -0.73 -4.07
CA TRP A 167 -6.01 -1.94 -3.32
C TRP A 167 -5.32 -3.20 -3.84
N GLY A 168 -4.56 -3.10 -4.94
CA GLY A 168 -3.89 -4.22 -5.59
C GLY A 168 -2.44 -4.37 -5.18
N SER A 169 -1.94 -5.58 -5.33
CA SER A 169 -0.55 -5.93 -5.06
C SER A 169 0.31 -5.80 -6.32
N ALA A 170 1.58 -5.48 -6.13
CA ALA A 170 2.56 -5.36 -7.20
C ALA A 170 3.24 -6.70 -7.51
N LEU A 171 3.54 -6.94 -8.79
CA LEU A 171 4.39 -8.05 -9.26
C LEU A 171 5.45 -7.50 -10.19
N THR A 172 6.73 -7.69 -9.88
CA THR A 172 7.81 -7.38 -10.82
C THR A 172 8.41 -8.65 -11.41
N THR A 173 8.93 -8.54 -12.63
CA THR A 173 9.52 -9.66 -13.38
C THR A 173 11.00 -9.45 -13.65
N GLY A 174 11.73 -10.54 -13.86
CA GLY A 174 13.13 -10.49 -14.26
C GLY A 174 13.39 -9.82 -15.62
N GLY A 175 12.35 -9.66 -16.45
CA GLY A 175 12.37 -8.94 -17.72
C GLY A 175 12.19 -7.44 -17.61
N GLY A 176 12.05 -6.89 -16.39
CA GLY A 176 11.95 -5.44 -16.17
C GLY A 176 10.53 -4.87 -16.26
N LEU A 177 9.50 -5.70 -16.16
CA LEU A 177 8.11 -5.26 -16.11
C LEU A 177 7.60 -5.23 -14.66
N LEU A 178 6.74 -4.27 -14.38
CA LEU A 178 5.92 -4.20 -13.17
C LEU A 178 4.45 -4.33 -13.54
N PHE A 179 3.75 -5.30 -12.95
CA PHE A 179 2.32 -5.50 -13.12
C PHE A 179 1.57 -5.12 -11.85
N ILE A 180 0.46 -4.39 -12.00
CA ILE A 180 -0.39 -3.99 -10.89
C ILE A 180 -1.81 -3.68 -11.36
N GLY A 181 -2.79 -3.97 -10.51
CA GLY A 181 -4.16 -3.47 -10.60
C GLY A 181 -4.56 -2.85 -9.26
N GLY A 182 -5.84 -2.68 -9.00
CA GLY A 182 -6.34 -2.31 -7.68
C GLY A 182 -7.02 -0.95 -7.59
N THR A 183 -7.23 -0.30 -8.72
CA THR A 183 -8.02 0.92 -8.83
C THR A 183 -9.46 0.62 -9.26
N ASN A 184 -10.39 1.53 -8.97
CA ASN A 184 -11.82 1.39 -9.28
C ASN A 184 -12.14 1.42 -10.79
N ASP A 185 -11.17 1.83 -11.63
CA ASP A 185 -11.27 1.77 -13.09
C ASP A 185 -11.15 0.35 -13.65
N ARG A 186 -10.76 -0.62 -12.80
CA ARG A 186 -10.61 -2.04 -13.12
C ARG A 186 -9.46 -2.34 -14.07
N GLU A 187 -8.51 -1.43 -14.22
CA GLU A 187 -7.39 -1.65 -15.13
C GLU A 187 -6.28 -2.47 -14.48
N PHE A 188 -5.84 -3.50 -15.20
CA PHE A 188 -4.58 -4.19 -14.97
C PHE A 188 -3.52 -3.57 -15.85
N ARG A 189 -2.44 -3.09 -15.26
CA ARG A 189 -1.41 -2.28 -15.92
C ARG A 189 -0.07 -2.97 -15.91
N ALA A 190 0.71 -2.73 -16.96
CA ALA A 190 2.13 -3.06 -17.00
C ALA A 190 2.95 -1.78 -17.21
N TYR A 191 4.01 -1.64 -16.44
CA TYR A 191 4.96 -0.54 -16.50
C TYR A 191 6.35 -1.05 -16.82
N ASP A 192 7.17 -0.22 -17.46
CA ASP A 192 8.61 -0.35 -17.35
C ASP A 192 9.01 -0.15 -15.89
N ALA A 193 9.60 -1.16 -15.30
CA ALA A 193 9.89 -1.16 -13.88
C ALA A 193 10.91 -0.09 -13.46
N LYS A 194 11.81 0.32 -14.38
CA LYS A 194 12.86 1.30 -14.11
C LYS A 194 12.37 2.74 -14.24
N SER A 195 11.60 3.04 -15.28
CA SER A 195 11.17 4.40 -15.58
C SER A 195 9.78 4.75 -15.04
N GLY A 196 8.91 3.75 -14.80
CA GLY A 196 7.51 3.98 -14.46
C GLY A 196 6.63 4.32 -15.67
N GLU A 197 7.16 4.20 -16.89
CA GLU A 197 6.37 4.36 -18.11
C GLU A 197 5.31 3.26 -18.20
N GLN A 198 4.03 3.64 -18.36
CA GLN A 198 2.95 2.69 -18.58
C GLN A 198 3.01 2.14 -20.00
N LEU A 199 3.36 0.87 -20.15
CA LEU A 199 3.53 0.19 -21.44
C LEU A 199 2.25 -0.46 -21.94
N TRP A 200 1.39 -0.91 -21.03
CA TRP A 200 0.18 -1.65 -21.37
C TRP A 200 -0.87 -1.54 -20.28
N ARG A 201 -2.13 -1.69 -20.67
CA ARG A 201 -3.28 -1.81 -19.76
C ARG A 201 -4.39 -2.66 -20.37
N PHE A 202 -5.14 -3.29 -19.49
CA PHE A 202 -6.31 -4.10 -19.85
C PHE A 202 -7.43 -3.91 -18.82
N LYS A 203 -8.62 -3.59 -19.29
CA LYS A 203 -9.77 -3.42 -18.41
C LYS A 203 -10.42 -4.76 -18.12
N THR A 204 -10.40 -5.19 -16.87
CA THR A 204 -10.99 -6.44 -16.40
C THR A 204 -12.49 -6.29 -16.11
N ASN A 205 -13.17 -7.42 -15.84
CA ASN A 205 -14.59 -7.46 -15.51
C ASN A 205 -14.92 -6.84 -14.14
N SER A 206 -13.98 -6.85 -13.20
CA SER A 206 -14.11 -6.34 -11.83
C SER A 206 -12.80 -5.66 -11.40
N GLY A 207 -12.74 -5.11 -10.20
CA GLY A 207 -11.49 -4.63 -9.60
C GLY A 207 -10.50 -5.76 -9.32
N ILE A 208 -9.26 -5.42 -8.99
CA ILE A 208 -8.19 -6.40 -8.77
C ILE A 208 -7.60 -6.14 -7.38
N ILE A 209 -7.80 -7.07 -6.46
CA ILE A 209 -7.18 -7.03 -5.12
C ILE A 209 -6.18 -8.16 -4.90
N ALA A 210 -6.29 -9.22 -5.68
CA ALA A 210 -5.40 -10.36 -5.58
C ALA A 210 -4.00 -10.03 -6.14
N PRO A 211 -2.92 -10.56 -5.54
CA PRO A 211 -1.59 -10.42 -6.11
C PRO A 211 -1.50 -11.16 -7.45
N PRO A 212 -0.94 -10.52 -8.49
CA PRO A 212 -0.61 -11.23 -9.73
C PRO A 212 0.48 -12.28 -9.49
N SER A 213 0.52 -13.29 -10.35
CA SER A 213 1.58 -14.29 -10.38
C SER A 213 2.13 -14.45 -11.80
N THR A 214 3.38 -14.90 -11.92
CA THR A 214 3.99 -15.17 -13.22
C THR A 214 4.60 -16.58 -13.25
N TYR A 215 4.53 -17.21 -14.41
CA TYR A 215 5.08 -18.53 -14.66
C TYR A 215 5.47 -18.68 -16.12
N GLU A 216 6.27 -19.68 -16.44
CA GLU A 216 6.70 -19.99 -17.81
C GLU A 216 6.24 -21.38 -18.22
N VAL A 217 5.76 -21.51 -19.45
CA VAL A 217 5.44 -22.78 -20.10
C VAL A 217 6.00 -22.77 -21.51
N ASN A 218 6.84 -23.74 -21.83
CA ASN A 218 7.45 -23.90 -23.16
C ASN A 218 8.16 -22.63 -23.68
N GLY A 219 8.85 -21.90 -22.80
CA GLY A 219 9.56 -20.67 -23.14
C GLY A 219 8.66 -19.43 -23.36
N VAL A 220 7.38 -19.53 -23.03
CA VAL A 220 6.44 -18.41 -23.03
C VAL A 220 6.12 -18.03 -21.60
N GLN A 221 6.37 -16.75 -21.26
CA GLN A 221 6.01 -16.21 -19.95
C GLN A 221 4.51 -15.84 -19.93
N TYR A 222 3.86 -16.24 -18.87
CA TYR A 222 2.46 -15.90 -18.57
C TYR A 222 2.38 -15.07 -17.29
N VAL A 223 1.39 -14.19 -17.25
CA VAL A 223 0.99 -13.44 -16.05
C VAL A 223 -0.46 -13.74 -15.78
N ALA A 224 -0.75 -14.29 -14.61
CA ALA A 224 -2.09 -14.59 -14.15
C ALA A 224 -2.50 -13.61 -13.05
N VAL A 225 -3.75 -13.13 -13.10
CA VAL A 225 -4.34 -12.26 -12.09
C VAL A 225 -5.81 -12.61 -11.89
N GLN A 226 -6.22 -12.68 -10.64
CA GLN A 226 -7.63 -12.82 -10.29
C GLN A 226 -8.27 -11.44 -10.18
N SER A 227 -9.32 -11.22 -10.98
CA SER A 227 -10.16 -10.05 -10.92
C SER A 227 -11.40 -10.34 -10.07
N GLY A 228 -11.59 -9.56 -9.02
CA GLY A 228 -12.69 -9.60 -8.07
C GLY A 228 -12.49 -8.49 -7.06
N TRP A 229 -13.51 -7.63 -6.85
CA TRP A 229 -13.34 -6.44 -6.01
C TRP A 229 -13.39 -6.76 -4.51
N GLY A 230 -14.16 -7.77 -4.12
CA GLY A 230 -14.34 -8.13 -2.72
C GLY A 230 -15.16 -7.12 -1.90
N VAL A 231 -15.46 -7.52 -0.67
CA VAL A 231 -16.35 -6.74 0.22
C VAL A 231 -15.62 -5.53 0.80
N ASP A 232 -14.39 -5.72 1.23
CA ASP A 232 -13.64 -4.73 1.99
C ASP A 232 -13.23 -3.51 1.13
N PRO A 233 -12.62 -3.67 -0.07
CA PRO A 233 -12.40 -2.56 -0.98
C PRO A 233 -13.68 -1.88 -1.44
N ALA A 234 -14.76 -2.64 -1.69
CA ALA A 234 -16.04 -2.07 -2.07
C ALA A 234 -16.61 -1.15 -0.98
N PHE A 235 -16.54 -1.57 0.27
CA PHE A 235 -16.98 -0.76 1.41
C PHE A 235 -16.12 0.49 1.58
N GLN A 236 -14.80 0.34 1.62
CA GLN A 236 -13.86 1.43 1.86
C GLN A 236 -13.84 2.44 0.72
N GLN A 237 -13.83 1.96 -0.53
CA GLN A 237 -13.93 2.80 -1.71
C GLN A 237 -15.29 3.52 -1.78
N GLY A 238 -16.37 2.86 -1.32
CA GLY A 238 -17.70 3.44 -1.22
C GLY A 238 -17.75 4.63 -0.26
N LEU A 239 -17.12 4.52 0.91
CA LEU A 239 -17.01 5.62 1.87
C LEU A 239 -16.32 6.84 1.25
N LEU A 240 -15.17 6.63 0.60
CA LEU A 240 -14.43 7.70 -0.08
C LEU A 240 -15.20 8.28 -1.25
N SER A 241 -15.86 7.43 -2.04
CA SER A 241 -16.66 7.88 -3.18
C SER A 241 -17.77 8.84 -2.77
N ASN A 242 -18.36 8.62 -1.59
CA ASN A 242 -19.34 9.54 -1.03
C ASN A 242 -18.74 10.90 -0.62
N LEU A 243 -17.46 10.92 -0.20
CA LEU A 243 -16.78 12.17 0.19
C LEU A 243 -16.33 13.01 -1.00
N VAL A 244 -15.94 12.37 -2.10
CA VAL A 244 -15.28 13.05 -3.23
C VAL A 244 -15.99 12.87 -4.57
N GLY A 245 -17.14 12.19 -4.61
CA GLY A 245 -17.96 12.02 -5.82
C GLY A 245 -17.39 11.03 -6.83
N TRP A 246 -16.57 10.07 -6.43
CA TRP A 246 -16.04 9.06 -7.35
C TRP A 246 -17.11 8.04 -7.78
N ASN A 247 -16.87 7.42 -8.94
CA ASN A 247 -17.65 6.25 -9.31
C ASN A 247 -17.33 5.09 -8.36
N LYS A 248 -18.34 4.58 -7.65
CA LYS A 248 -18.27 3.47 -6.71
C LYS A 248 -18.75 2.14 -7.29
N ASP A 249 -19.28 2.16 -8.51
CA ASP A 249 -19.89 0.99 -9.13
C ASP A 249 -18.83 0.11 -9.80
N VAL A 250 -18.06 -0.59 -8.98
CA VAL A 250 -17.16 -1.64 -9.44
C VAL A 250 -17.92 -2.97 -9.36
N PRO A 251 -18.19 -3.63 -10.50
CA PRO A 251 -18.92 -4.88 -10.50
C PRO A 251 -18.24 -5.92 -9.64
N GLN A 252 -19.01 -6.66 -8.85
CA GLN A 252 -18.55 -7.87 -8.19
C GLN A 252 -18.39 -8.98 -9.22
N GLY A 253 -17.49 -9.91 -8.97
CA GLY A 253 -17.28 -11.04 -9.86
C GLY A 253 -15.91 -11.68 -9.60
N GLY A 254 -15.71 -12.85 -10.16
CA GLY A 254 -14.44 -13.58 -10.03
C GLY A 254 -14.05 -14.19 -11.38
N VAL A 255 -12.96 -13.70 -11.97
CA VAL A 255 -12.36 -14.24 -13.20
C VAL A 255 -10.86 -14.30 -13.01
N VAL A 256 -10.26 -15.41 -13.43
CA VAL A 256 -8.80 -15.50 -13.58
C VAL A 256 -8.45 -15.14 -15.01
N TRP A 257 -7.72 -14.04 -15.17
CA TRP A 257 -7.15 -13.60 -16.43
C TRP A 257 -5.74 -14.12 -16.56
N VAL A 258 -5.40 -14.64 -17.73
CA VAL A 258 -4.05 -15.09 -18.05
C VAL A 258 -3.60 -14.42 -19.34
N PHE A 259 -2.47 -13.73 -19.25
CA PHE A 259 -1.87 -13.00 -20.37
C PHE A 259 -0.53 -13.66 -20.73
N ALA A 260 -0.29 -13.86 -22.03
CA ALA A 260 1.02 -14.22 -22.53
C ALA A 260 1.84 -12.93 -22.75
N VAL A 261 3.06 -12.90 -22.27
CA VAL A 261 3.99 -11.81 -22.55
C VAL A 261 4.56 -12.02 -23.95
N ALA A 262 4.34 -11.07 -24.86
CA ALA A 262 4.93 -11.11 -26.20
C ALA A 262 6.46 -11.08 -26.12
N LYS A 263 7.10 -11.83 -27.05
CA LYS A 263 8.56 -11.81 -27.19
C LYS A 263 9.03 -10.56 -27.90
#